data_c8775025c97d2225007c87bf74d984b1
#
_entry.id   c8775025c97d2225007c87bf74d984b1
#
_cell.length_a   1.000
_cell.length_b   1.000
_cell.length_c   1.000
_cell.angle_alpha   90.00
_cell.angle_beta   90.00
_cell.angle_gamma   90.00
#
_symmetry.space_group_name_H-M   'P 1'
#
loop_
_entity.id
_entity.type
_entity.pdbx_description
1 polymer ?
#
loop_
_entity_poly.entity_id
_entity_poly.type
_entity_poly.pdbx_seq_one_letter_code
_entity_poly.pdbx_strand_id
1 'polypeptide(L)'
;MVTSDELLPEARITGFKGVTRTSFCHVLNARATAHKYAESRGLAYKDMNLVVAHLGGGTSVAAHKNGKLIDGDNGLEGDGAFSTNRTGALPVGALVDACYSGEYTREQMHRKLNGLGGMMAYVNDNDVLSVYNKGLAGDKKCTEVIDAMVYQTAKSIGAMATVLDGKVDAVLLTGGIVHNDYIVDQLKKRVGFIAPVYV
;
A
#
# COMPACT_ATOMS: atom_id res chain seq x y z
N MET A 1 7.33 3.97 13.51
CA MET A 1 8.47 3.40 12.77
C MET A 1 8.58 1.93 13.17
N VAL A 2 8.71 1.01 12.22
CA VAL A 2 9.04 -0.38 12.55
C VAL A 2 10.51 -0.38 12.91
N THR A 3 10.85 -1.00 14.05
CA THR A 3 12.26 -1.11 14.44
C THR A 3 12.97 -2.08 13.51
N SER A 4 14.27 -1.86 13.27
CA SER A 4 15.09 -2.73 12.42
C SER A 4 15.08 -4.19 12.86
N ASP A 5 14.79 -4.44 14.15
CA ASP A 5 14.81 -5.77 14.75
C ASP A 5 13.52 -6.57 14.51
N GLU A 6 12.48 -5.93 13.97
CA GLU A 6 11.20 -6.58 13.66
C GLU A 6 11.12 -7.02 12.20
N LEU A 7 11.77 -6.27 11.29
CA LEU A 7 11.81 -6.60 9.87
C LEU A 7 12.72 -7.80 9.62
N LEU A 8 12.27 -8.68 8.72
CA LEU A 8 13.12 -9.76 8.21
C LEU A 8 14.40 -9.18 7.60
N PRO A 9 15.57 -9.81 7.81
CA PRO A 9 16.82 -9.35 7.19
C PRO A 9 16.70 -9.19 5.68
N GLU A 10 16.04 -10.12 4.99
CA GLU A 10 15.80 -10.13 3.55
C GLU A 10 14.99 -8.92 3.09
N ALA A 11 14.03 -8.46 3.90
CA ALA A 11 13.18 -7.31 3.60
C ALA A 11 13.97 -5.99 3.50
N ARG A 12 15.20 -5.95 4.02
CA ARG A 12 16.05 -4.75 4.07
C ARG A 12 17.08 -4.68 2.94
N ILE A 13 17.36 -5.81 2.29
CA ILE A 13 18.40 -5.89 1.26
C ILE A 13 17.79 -5.48 -0.07
N THR A 14 18.44 -4.50 -0.72
CA THR A 14 18.11 -4.10 -2.10
C THR A 14 19.16 -4.68 -3.06
N GLY A 15 18.84 -4.69 -4.35
CA GLY A 15 19.82 -5.05 -5.39
C GLY A 15 20.90 -3.97 -5.61
N PHE A 16 20.85 -2.84 -4.92
CA PHE A 16 21.78 -1.73 -5.06
C PHE A 16 22.59 -1.56 -3.76
N LYS A 17 23.88 -1.87 -3.81
CA LYS A 17 24.79 -1.75 -2.65
C LYS A 17 24.83 -0.31 -2.13
N GLY A 18 24.59 -0.14 -0.83
CA GLY A 18 24.57 1.19 -0.18
C GLY A 18 23.18 1.80 -0.05
N VAL A 19 22.15 1.17 -0.64
CA VAL A 19 20.75 1.52 -0.41
C VAL A 19 20.09 0.42 0.40
N THR A 20 19.54 0.75 1.55
CA THR A 20 18.80 -0.17 2.41
C THR A 20 17.31 0.14 2.33
N ARG A 21 16.49 -0.89 2.08
CA ARG A 21 15.03 -0.75 2.16
C ARG A 21 14.62 -0.58 3.63
N THR A 22 13.76 0.39 3.87
CA THR A 22 13.13 0.61 5.16
C THR A 22 11.63 0.49 5.00
N SER A 23 10.92 -0.07 5.97
CA SER A 23 9.46 -0.04 5.98
C SER A 23 8.99 1.24 6.67
N PHE A 24 8.23 2.05 5.96
CA PHE A 24 7.57 3.23 6.50
C PHE A 24 6.09 3.19 6.16
N CYS A 25 5.39 2.28 6.82
CA CYS A 25 3.95 2.08 6.68
C CYS A 25 3.19 2.73 7.86
N HIS A 26 1.86 2.66 7.82
CA HIS A 26 0.98 3.14 8.90
C HIS A 26 1.01 2.17 10.11
N VAL A 27 2.19 2.01 10.73
CA VAL A 27 2.49 0.96 11.72
C VAL A 27 1.51 0.93 12.88
N LEU A 28 1.19 2.09 13.48
CA LEU A 28 0.28 2.16 14.62
C LEU A 28 -1.12 1.69 14.24
N ASN A 29 -1.63 2.15 13.09
CA ASN A 29 -2.94 1.72 12.58
C ASN A 29 -2.92 0.23 12.22
N ALA A 30 -1.90 -0.24 11.50
CA ALA A 30 -1.78 -1.64 11.10
C ALA A 30 -1.75 -2.58 12.32
N ARG A 31 -0.97 -2.26 13.35
CA ARG A 31 -0.92 -3.04 14.59
C ARG A 31 -2.24 -2.98 15.36
N ALA A 32 -2.84 -1.79 15.50
CA ALA A 32 -4.13 -1.66 16.19
C ALA A 32 -5.22 -2.48 15.50
N THR A 33 -5.27 -2.46 14.16
CA THR A 33 -6.20 -3.26 13.36
C THR A 33 -5.96 -4.76 13.57
N ALA A 34 -4.70 -5.21 13.53
CA ALA A 34 -4.33 -6.60 13.75
C ALA A 34 -4.72 -7.09 15.16
N HIS A 35 -4.43 -6.30 16.19
CA HIS A 35 -4.83 -6.61 17.57
C HIS A 35 -6.35 -6.69 17.73
N LYS A 36 -7.08 -5.68 17.25
CA LYS A 36 -8.55 -5.64 17.33
C LYS A 36 -9.18 -6.85 16.62
N TYR A 37 -8.64 -7.23 15.47
CA TYR A 37 -9.11 -8.41 14.76
C TYR A 37 -8.87 -9.69 15.55
N ALA A 38 -7.66 -9.90 16.07
CA ALA A 38 -7.33 -11.07 16.88
C ALA A 38 -8.24 -11.19 18.10
N GLU A 39 -8.42 -10.10 18.87
CA GLU A 39 -9.34 -10.03 20.03
C GLU A 39 -10.78 -10.39 19.62
N SER A 40 -11.27 -9.90 18.48
CA SER A 40 -12.62 -10.21 18.00
C SER A 40 -12.83 -11.68 17.68
N ARG A 41 -11.73 -12.43 17.49
CA ARG A 41 -11.73 -13.89 17.25
C ARG A 41 -11.40 -14.71 18.50
N GLY A 42 -11.16 -14.06 19.63
CA GLY A 42 -10.72 -14.72 20.87
C GLY A 42 -9.31 -15.31 20.77
N LEU A 43 -8.47 -14.78 19.88
CA LEU A 43 -7.11 -15.23 19.60
C LEU A 43 -6.09 -14.18 20.05
N ALA A 44 -4.86 -14.62 20.33
CA ALA A 44 -3.77 -13.70 20.57
C ALA A 44 -3.14 -13.27 19.23
N TYR A 45 -2.85 -11.98 19.08
CA TYR A 45 -2.21 -11.44 17.87
C TYR A 45 -0.92 -12.18 17.48
N LYS A 46 -0.14 -12.63 18.48
CA LYS A 46 1.10 -13.40 18.24
C LYS A 46 0.88 -14.76 17.56
N ASP A 47 -0.34 -15.29 17.61
CA ASP A 47 -0.67 -16.60 17.05
C ASP A 47 -1.30 -16.49 15.65
N MET A 48 -1.30 -15.29 15.05
CA MET A 48 -1.90 -15.03 13.75
C MET A 48 -0.90 -14.52 12.72
N ASN A 49 -1.11 -14.94 11.48
CA ASN A 49 -0.45 -14.41 10.29
C ASN A 49 -1.43 -13.51 9.53
N LEU A 50 -1.17 -12.22 9.48
CA LEU A 50 -2.10 -11.26 8.91
C LEU A 50 -1.43 -10.41 7.85
N VAL A 51 -2.16 -10.11 6.78
CA VAL A 51 -1.82 -9.03 5.85
C VAL A 51 -2.74 -7.86 6.15
N VAL A 52 -2.17 -6.70 6.48
CA VAL A 52 -2.94 -5.49 6.77
C VAL A 52 -2.67 -4.45 5.71
N ALA A 53 -3.71 -4.01 5.01
CA ALA A 53 -3.67 -2.94 4.02
C ALA A 53 -4.36 -1.68 4.56
N HIS A 54 -3.58 -0.63 4.81
CA HIS A 54 -4.09 0.69 5.14
C HIS A 54 -4.30 1.48 3.85
N LEU A 55 -5.52 1.95 3.63
CA LEU A 55 -5.97 2.67 2.43
C LEU A 55 -6.42 4.08 2.82
N GLY A 56 -5.59 5.07 2.53
CA GLY A 56 -5.83 6.47 2.87
C GLY A 56 -5.14 7.42 1.90
N GLY A 57 -4.79 8.63 2.33
CA GLY A 57 -3.94 9.55 1.57
C GLY A 57 -2.61 8.91 1.16
N GLY A 58 -2.08 7.99 1.98
CA GLY A 58 -1.05 7.03 1.59
C GLY A 58 -1.62 5.61 1.66
N THR A 59 -1.16 4.72 0.77
CA THR A 59 -1.43 3.28 0.84
C THR A 59 -0.20 2.57 1.38
N SER A 60 -0.39 1.61 2.27
CA SER A 60 0.68 0.72 2.72
C SER A 60 0.11 -0.65 3.08
N VAL A 61 0.83 -1.69 2.69
CA VAL A 61 0.49 -3.07 3.01
C VAL A 61 1.61 -3.67 3.84
N ALA A 62 1.27 -4.42 4.87
CA ALA A 62 2.23 -4.99 5.80
C ALA A 62 1.90 -6.44 6.13
N ALA A 63 2.94 -7.26 6.29
CA ALA A 63 2.86 -8.65 6.75
C ALA A 63 3.14 -8.73 8.25
N HIS A 64 2.25 -9.40 8.98
CA HIS A 64 2.34 -9.61 10.43
C HIS A 64 2.45 -11.09 10.74
N LYS A 65 3.43 -11.46 11.57
CA LYS A 65 3.70 -12.85 12.00
C LYS A 65 4.27 -12.84 13.42
N ASN A 66 3.84 -13.77 14.26
CA ASN A 66 4.34 -13.94 15.62
C ASN A 66 4.27 -12.63 16.47
N GLY A 67 3.19 -11.87 16.33
CA GLY A 67 3.00 -10.61 17.05
C GLY A 67 3.88 -9.45 16.57
N LYS A 68 4.52 -9.58 15.40
CA LYS A 68 5.43 -8.57 14.82
C LYS A 68 5.01 -8.19 13.41
N LEU A 69 5.26 -6.96 13.02
CA LEU A 69 5.25 -6.53 11.64
C LEU A 69 6.62 -6.86 11.03
N ILE A 70 6.66 -7.87 10.14
CA ILE A 70 7.92 -8.45 9.63
C ILE A 70 8.35 -7.91 8.27
N ASP A 71 7.42 -7.33 7.51
CA ASP A 71 7.67 -6.60 6.28
C ASP A 71 6.52 -5.62 6.01
N GLY A 72 6.75 -4.60 5.20
CA GLY A 72 5.73 -3.65 4.79
C GLY A 72 6.26 -2.62 3.81
N ASP A 73 5.36 -2.06 3.01
CA ASP A 73 5.68 -1.05 2.00
C ASP A 73 6.26 0.24 2.62
N ASN A 74 7.11 0.92 1.87
CA ASN A 74 7.52 2.29 2.14
C ASN A 74 6.96 3.24 1.06
N GLY A 75 5.71 3.61 1.20
CA GLY A 75 5.04 4.48 0.23
C GLY A 75 5.60 5.91 0.14
N LEU A 76 6.51 6.31 1.05
CA LEU A 76 7.22 7.60 0.96
C LEU A 76 8.42 7.54 0.01
N GLU A 77 9.02 6.35 -0.15
CA GLU A 77 10.21 6.14 -0.98
C GLU A 77 9.92 5.36 -2.27
N GLY A 78 8.64 5.31 -2.67
CA GLY A 78 8.25 4.68 -3.94
C GLY A 78 8.22 3.16 -3.88
N ASP A 79 7.83 2.59 -2.74
CA ASP A 79 7.61 1.17 -2.56
C ASP A 79 6.10 0.88 -2.44
N GLY A 80 5.65 -0.23 -3.00
CA GLY A 80 4.25 -0.64 -2.98
C GLY A 80 3.34 0.06 -3.99
N ALA A 81 2.05 0.09 -3.70
CA ALA A 81 1.02 0.66 -4.57
C ALA A 81 1.02 2.20 -4.55
N PHE A 82 0.67 2.82 -5.67
CA PHE A 82 0.37 4.25 -5.63
C PHE A 82 -0.90 4.54 -4.81
N SER A 83 -0.96 5.75 -4.26
CA SER A 83 -2.11 6.21 -3.48
C SER A 83 -2.76 7.44 -4.12
N THR A 84 -3.55 8.17 -3.34
CA THR A 84 -4.20 9.37 -3.85
C THR A 84 -3.22 10.48 -4.25
N ASN A 85 -2.05 10.55 -3.60
CA ASN A 85 -1.07 11.62 -3.84
C ASN A 85 0.41 11.15 -3.85
N ARG A 86 0.65 9.82 -3.90
CA ARG A 86 2.00 9.24 -3.96
C ARG A 86 2.11 8.28 -5.12
N THR A 87 3.27 8.25 -5.78
CA THR A 87 3.49 7.48 -7.00
C THR A 87 3.53 5.97 -6.81
N GLY A 88 3.84 5.46 -5.57
CA GLY A 88 4.17 4.06 -5.42
C GLY A 88 5.41 3.66 -6.21
N ALA A 89 5.55 2.37 -6.49
CA ALA A 89 6.66 1.82 -7.25
C ALA A 89 6.67 2.32 -8.71
N LEU A 90 7.85 2.75 -9.15
CA LEU A 90 8.09 3.28 -10.50
C LEU A 90 9.15 2.46 -11.22
N PRO A 91 9.16 2.46 -12.57
CA PRO A 91 10.33 2.04 -13.34
C PRO A 91 11.52 2.94 -13.02
N VAL A 92 12.53 2.37 -12.34
CA VAL A 92 13.67 3.15 -11.80
C VAL A 92 14.45 3.86 -12.92
N GLY A 93 14.64 3.21 -14.08
CA GLY A 93 15.31 3.85 -15.23
C GLY A 93 14.61 5.13 -15.67
N ALA A 94 13.29 5.08 -15.87
CA ALA A 94 12.53 6.27 -16.24
C ALA A 94 12.58 7.37 -15.19
N LEU A 95 12.63 7.01 -13.91
CA LEU A 95 12.81 7.99 -12.82
C LEU A 95 14.18 8.66 -12.89
N VAL A 96 15.25 7.90 -13.15
CA VAL A 96 16.60 8.43 -13.33
C VAL A 96 16.63 9.38 -14.53
N ASP A 97 16.07 8.99 -15.68
CA ASP A 97 16.00 9.84 -16.86
C ASP A 97 15.28 11.16 -16.55
N ALA A 98 14.17 11.12 -15.85
CA ALA A 98 13.45 12.33 -15.42
C ALA A 98 14.27 13.21 -14.47
N CYS A 99 15.01 12.62 -13.52
CA CYS A 99 15.86 13.37 -12.59
C CYS A 99 17.02 14.10 -13.29
N TYR A 100 17.55 13.52 -14.38
CA TYR A 100 18.69 14.09 -15.14
C TYR A 100 18.27 14.80 -16.42
N SER A 101 16.97 14.95 -16.70
CA SER A 101 16.46 15.66 -17.89
C SER A 101 16.76 17.16 -17.89
N GLY A 102 16.99 17.74 -16.72
CA GLY A 102 17.08 19.20 -16.54
C GLY A 102 15.72 19.90 -16.44
N GLU A 103 14.61 19.17 -16.55
CA GLU A 103 13.25 19.75 -16.49
C GLU A 103 12.79 20.04 -15.06
N TYR A 104 13.36 19.35 -14.08
CA TYR A 104 12.90 19.39 -12.68
C TYR A 104 14.07 19.61 -11.71
N THR A 105 13.84 20.46 -10.72
CA THR A 105 14.73 20.49 -9.55
C THR A 105 14.51 19.27 -8.67
N ARG A 106 15.44 19.01 -7.75
CA ARG A 106 15.32 17.92 -6.76
C ARG A 106 14.03 18.06 -5.94
N GLU A 107 13.70 19.27 -5.51
CA GLU A 107 12.49 19.55 -4.71
C GLU A 107 11.21 19.29 -5.52
N GLN A 108 11.19 19.68 -6.79
CA GLN A 108 10.08 19.41 -7.69
C GLN A 108 9.89 17.91 -7.90
N MET A 109 10.98 17.14 -8.07
CA MET A 109 10.90 15.67 -8.17
C MET A 109 10.34 15.04 -6.90
N HIS A 110 10.83 15.43 -5.71
CA HIS A 110 10.26 14.94 -4.46
C HIS A 110 8.76 15.24 -4.33
N ARG A 111 8.32 16.43 -4.75
CA ARG A 111 6.88 16.76 -4.75
C ARG A 111 6.08 15.94 -5.76
N LYS A 112 6.65 15.60 -6.92
CA LYS A 112 6.02 14.69 -7.89
C LYS A 112 5.88 13.27 -7.33
N LEU A 113 6.84 12.81 -6.55
CA LEU A 113 6.78 11.50 -5.90
C LEU A 113 5.79 11.47 -4.73
N ASN A 114 5.76 12.55 -3.92
CA ASN A 114 4.94 12.65 -2.71
C ASN A 114 4.19 14.00 -2.69
N GLY A 115 2.88 13.95 -2.84
CA GLY A 115 1.98 15.10 -2.82
C GLY A 115 1.31 15.39 -4.16
N LEU A 116 2.06 15.33 -5.28
CA LEU A 116 1.54 15.55 -6.64
C LEU A 116 1.56 14.26 -7.48
N GLY A 117 1.93 13.13 -6.88
CA GLY A 117 1.91 11.82 -7.53
C GLY A 117 0.57 11.10 -7.39
N GLY A 118 0.55 9.84 -7.76
CA GLY A 118 -0.63 8.99 -7.62
C GLY A 118 -1.85 9.49 -8.39
N MET A 119 -3.02 9.34 -7.82
CA MET A 119 -4.29 9.78 -8.41
C MET A 119 -4.26 11.27 -8.78
N MET A 120 -3.69 12.11 -7.89
CA MET A 120 -3.53 13.55 -8.10
C MET A 120 -2.83 13.89 -9.41
N ALA A 121 -1.82 13.12 -9.81
CA ALA A 121 -1.07 13.36 -11.05
C ALA A 121 -1.89 13.14 -12.33
N TYR A 122 -2.93 12.31 -12.27
CA TYR A 122 -3.73 11.94 -13.45
C TYR A 122 -5.01 12.73 -13.60
N VAL A 123 -5.67 13.04 -12.47
CA VAL A 123 -7.03 13.65 -12.48
C VAL A 123 -7.10 14.95 -11.69
N ASN A 124 -5.97 15.45 -11.20
CA ASN A 124 -5.84 16.69 -10.42
C ASN A 124 -6.82 16.75 -9.22
N ASP A 125 -7.05 15.60 -8.61
CA ASP A 125 -7.95 15.42 -7.48
C ASP A 125 -7.43 14.26 -6.63
N ASN A 126 -7.39 14.43 -5.31
CA ASN A 126 -6.94 13.41 -4.36
C ASN A 126 -8.06 12.90 -3.44
N ASP A 127 -9.28 13.36 -3.66
CA ASP A 127 -10.47 12.84 -2.98
C ASP A 127 -11.05 11.65 -3.76
N VAL A 128 -10.90 10.46 -3.18
CA VAL A 128 -11.35 9.20 -3.79
C VAL A 128 -12.85 9.21 -4.07
N LEU A 129 -13.66 9.79 -3.19
CA LEU A 129 -15.12 9.84 -3.38
C LEU A 129 -15.47 10.74 -4.56
N SER A 130 -14.82 11.90 -4.67
CA SER A 130 -14.97 12.82 -5.80
C SER A 130 -14.61 12.15 -7.11
N VAL A 131 -13.42 11.51 -7.18
CA VAL A 131 -12.95 10.83 -8.39
C VAL A 131 -13.83 9.64 -8.77
N TYR A 132 -14.29 8.87 -7.79
CA TYR A 132 -15.23 7.77 -8.02
C TYR A 132 -16.55 8.25 -8.61
N ASN A 133 -17.13 9.32 -8.07
CA ASN A 133 -18.37 9.90 -8.57
C ASN A 133 -18.23 10.46 -10.00
N LYS A 134 -17.09 11.07 -10.34
CA LYS A 134 -16.78 11.48 -11.71
C LYS A 134 -16.74 10.27 -12.66
N GLY A 135 -16.14 9.17 -12.21
CA GLY A 135 -16.13 7.90 -12.96
C GLY A 135 -17.51 7.37 -13.22
N LEU A 136 -18.39 7.35 -12.20
CA LEU A 136 -19.80 6.98 -12.36
C LEU A 136 -20.57 7.90 -13.33
N ALA A 137 -20.20 9.17 -13.39
CA ALA A 137 -20.75 10.13 -14.33
C ALA A 137 -20.18 10.01 -15.78
N GLY A 138 -19.31 9.02 -16.02
CA GLY A 138 -18.77 8.70 -17.36
C GLY A 138 -17.35 9.18 -17.63
N ASP A 139 -16.63 9.74 -16.63
CA ASP A 139 -15.22 10.07 -16.77
C ASP A 139 -14.38 8.79 -16.74
N LYS A 140 -14.01 8.31 -17.91
CA LYS A 140 -13.22 7.08 -18.08
C LYS A 140 -11.85 7.17 -17.38
N LYS A 141 -11.22 8.36 -17.36
CA LYS A 141 -9.91 8.52 -16.73
C LYS A 141 -9.97 8.34 -15.23
N CYS A 142 -11.01 8.88 -14.61
CA CYS A 142 -11.28 8.69 -13.18
C CYS A 142 -11.48 7.21 -12.85
N THR A 143 -12.25 6.48 -13.66
CA THR A 143 -12.44 5.02 -13.48
C THR A 143 -11.13 4.26 -13.62
N GLU A 144 -10.35 4.50 -14.69
CA GLU A 144 -9.05 3.86 -14.93
C GLU A 144 -8.08 4.04 -13.77
N VAL A 145 -8.01 5.25 -13.21
CA VAL A 145 -7.08 5.56 -12.12
C VAL A 145 -7.46 4.85 -10.83
N ILE A 146 -8.75 4.78 -10.50
CA ILE A 146 -9.24 4.02 -9.33
C ILE A 146 -8.97 2.52 -9.52
N ASP A 147 -9.27 1.97 -10.69
CA ASP A 147 -9.04 0.56 -10.97
C ASP A 147 -7.54 0.19 -10.94
N ALA A 148 -6.68 1.09 -11.41
CA ALA A 148 -5.24 0.92 -11.32
C ALA A 148 -4.73 0.96 -9.87
N MET A 149 -5.28 1.84 -9.02
CA MET A 149 -4.95 1.91 -7.60
C MET A 149 -5.35 0.61 -6.88
N VAL A 150 -6.56 0.12 -7.13
CA VAL A 150 -7.05 -1.17 -6.63
C VAL A 150 -6.16 -2.33 -7.10
N TYR A 151 -5.82 -2.35 -8.38
CA TYR A 151 -4.97 -3.40 -8.97
C TYR A 151 -3.59 -3.46 -8.31
N GLN A 152 -2.94 -2.31 -8.13
CA GLN A 152 -1.61 -2.26 -7.51
C GLN A 152 -1.67 -2.60 -6.02
N THR A 153 -2.71 -2.15 -5.31
CA THR A 153 -2.94 -2.53 -3.91
C THR A 153 -3.11 -4.04 -3.77
N ALA A 154 -3.89 -4.67 -4.65
CA ALA A 154 -4.06 -6.13 -4.65
C ALA A 154 -2.73 -6.87 -4.91
N LYS A 155 -1.88 -6.36 -5.80
CA LYS A 155 -0.53 -6.91 -6.03
C LYS A 155 0.33 -6.80 -4.77
N SER A 156 0.30 -5.66 -4.07
CA SER A 156 1.05 -5.48 -2.83
C SER A 156 0.56 -6.45 -1.73
N ILE A 157 -0.76 -6.67 -1.62
CA ILE A 157 -1.33 -7.69 -0.71
C ILE A 157 -0.79 -9.09 -1.07
N GLY A 158 -0.75 -9.45 -2.35
CA GLY A 158 -0.19 -10.72 -2.82
C GLY A 158 1.30 -10.87 -2.49
N ALA A 159 2.09 -9.80 -2.66
CA ALA A 159 3.49 -9.79 -2.27
C ALA A 159 3.67 -10.03 -0.76
N MET A 160 2.87 -9.35 0.09
CA MET A 160 2.93 -9.56 1.54
C MET A 160 2.42 -10.94 1.97
N ALA A 161 1.49 -11.55 1.23
CA ALA A 161 1.09 -12.94 1.46
C ALA A 161 2.25 -13.92 1.19
N THR A 162 3.10 -13.63 0.21
CA THR A 162 4.31 -14.42 -0.07
C THR A 162 5.32 -14.35 1.07
N VAL A 163 5.45 -13.21 1.75
CA VAL A 163 6.29 -13.04 2.96
C VAL A 163 5.85 -13.99 4.09
N LEU A 164 4.58 -14.38 4.09
CA LEU A 164 3.97 -15.32 5.04
C LEU A 164 3.92 -16.77 4.51
N ASP A 165 4.65 -17.09 3.45
CA ASP A 165 4.65 -18.42 2.80
C ASP A 165 3.25 -18.85 2.34
N GLY A 166 2.36 -17.92 2.03
CA GLY A 166 0.96 -18.16 1.71
C GLY A 166 0.08 -18.59 2.90
N LYS A 167 0.64 -18.65 4.10
CA LYS A 167 -0.09 -19.01 5.33
C LYS A 167 -0.70 -17.76 5.97
N VAL A 168 -1.76 -17.26 5.38
CA VAL A 168 -2.45 -16.03 5.80
C VAL A 168 -3.77 -16.39 6.45
N ASP A 169 -4.00 -15.98 7.69
CA ASP A 169 -5.26 -16.21 8.40
C ASP A 169 -6.34 -15.21 7.96
N ALA A 170 -5.95 -13.97 7.69
CA ALA A 170 -6.85 -12.95 7.17
C ALA A 170 -6.09 -11.82 6.45
N VAL A 171 -6.79 -11.19 5.49
CA VAL A 171 -6.44 -9.89 4.91
C VAL A 171 -7.34 -8.83 5.55
N LEU A 172 -6.73 -7.82 6.17
CA LEU A 172 -7.45 -6.74 6.86
C LEU A 172 -7.31 -5.45 6.06
N LEU A 173 -8.44 -4.84 5.71
CA LEU A 173 -8.49 -3.54 5.05
C LEU A 173 -8.88 -2.47 6.07
N THR A 174 -8.16 -1.34 6.09
CA THR A 174 -8.40 -0.25 7.02
C THR A 174 -8.09 1.10 6.38
N GLY A 175 -8.41 2.20 7.05
CA GLY A 175 -8.22 3.56 6.54
C GLY A 175 -9.50 4.14 5.93
N GLY A 176 -9.45 5.41 5.51
CA GLY A 176 -10.65 6.12 5.06
C GLY A 176 -11.25 5.62 3.74
N ILE A 177 -10.43 5.04 2.87
CA ILE A 177 -10.88 4.57 1.54
C ILE A 177 -11.77 3.32 1.64
N VAL A 178 -11.71 2.55 2.73
CA VAL A 178 -12.54 1.35 2.90
C VAL A 178 -14.04 1.65 3.06
N HIS A 179 -14.43 2.91 3.19
CA HIS A 179 -15.82 3.33 3.15
C HIS A 179 -16.39 3.38 1.72
N ASN A 180 -15.58 3.15 0.69
CA ASN A 180 -16.03 2.99 -0.68
C ASN A 180 -16.24 1.51 -1.00
N ASP A 181 -17.48 1.07 -1.05
CA ASP A 181 -17.85 -0.34 -1.27
C ASP A 181 -17.29 -0.89 -2.59
N TYR A 182 -17.27 -0.09 -3.65
CA TYR A 182 -16.70 -0.52 -4.93
C TYR A 182 -15.24 -0.95 -4.78
N ILE A 183 -14.40 -0.13 -4.13
CA ILE A 183 -12.98 -0.40 -3.93
C ILE A 183 -12.80 -1.67 -3.09
N VAL A 184 -13.56 -1.79 -2.00
CA VAL A 184 -13.53 -2.97 -1.12
C VAL A 184 -13.92 -4.24 -1.88
N ASP A 185 -14.99 -4.20 -2.66
CA ASP A 185 -15.47 -5.34 -3.44
C ASP A 185 -14.47 -5.75 -4.54
N GLN A 186 -13.86 -4.78 -5.23
CA GLN A 186 -12.82 -5.07 -6.21
C GLN A 186 -11.56 -5.67 -5.56
N LEU A 187 -11.17 -5.22 -4.38
CA LEU A 187 -10.07 -5.84 -3.61
C LEU A 187 -10.45 -7.25 -3.18
N LYS A 188 -11.62 -7.47 -2.58
CA LYS A 188 -12.11 -8.80 -2.20
C LYS A 188 -12.10 -9.79 -3.36
N LYS A 189 -12.54 -9.38 -4.55
CA LYS A 189 -12.50 -10.21 -5.77
C LYS A 189 -11.07 -10.60 -6.16
N ARG A 190 -10.10 -9.68 -6.01
CA ARG A 190 -8.72 -9.90 -6.44
C ARG A 190 -7.89 -10.68 -5.45
N VAL A 191 -8.14 -10.57 -4.15
CA VAL A 191 -7.28 -11.16 -3.11
C VAL A 191 -7.98 -12.20 -2.25
N GLY A 192 -9.28 -12.43 -2.44
CA GLY A 192 -10.06 -13.40 -1.66
C GLY A 192 -9.59 -14.86 -1.79
N PHE A 193 -8.78 -15.17 -2.80
CA PHE A 193 -8.14 -16.48 -2.93
C PHE A 193 -6.98 -16.69 -1.94
N ILE A 194 -6.44 -15.61 -1.37
CA ILE A 194 -5.33 -15.65 -0.40
C ILE A 194 -5.87 -16.07 0.98
N ALA A 195 -6.88 -15.34 1.47
CA ALA A 195 -7.51 -15.55 2.77
C ALA A 195 -8.82 -14.75 2.86
N PRO A 196 -9.68 -14.98 3.88
CA PRO A 196 -10.83 -14.13 4.13
C PRO A 196 -10.44 -12.66 4.30
N VAL A 197 -11.23 -11.75 3.69
CA VAL A 197 -10.97 -10.31 3.68
C VAL A 197 -11.97 -9.60 4.60
N TYR A 198 -11.46 -8.84 5.57
CA TYR A 198 -12.24 -8.08 6.54
C TYR A 198 -11.93 -6.57 6.46
N VAL A 199 -12.92 -5.76 6.88
CA VAL A 199 -12.82 -4.31 6.99
C VAL A 199 -12.97 -3.90 8.45
#